data_2e40fc2225dd599d864cc7ff2a8cc04b
#
_entry.id   2e40fc2225dd599d864cc7ff2a8cc04b
#
_cell.length_a   1.000
_cell.length_b   1.000
_cell.length_c   1.000
_cell.angle_alpha   90.00
_cell.angle_beta   90.00
_cell.angle_gamma   90.00
#
_symmetry.space_group_name_H-M   'P 1'
#
loop_
_entity.id
_entity.type
_entity.pdbx_description
1 polymer ?
#
loop_
_entity_poly.entity_id
_entity_poly.type
_entity_poly.pdbx_seq_one_letter_code
_entity_poly.pdbx_strand_id
1 'polypeptide(L)'
;MAFLDFLRPKPAVKPLSFSEPIFIKENSSTKNQIEKLEKWKELIIPEQADRLTKDIKKLTSGLNGEKTVAYELKNSYLPILILQDLYLKNQDTTAQIDFVVIATSFILVIESKKLIDDIEVTNKGDFNRCFKTATGLVYKKEGMYNPVTQNQRHVDLLKRLLSEQMPALPVQDWDTLLQSVVVLANPKTVIQDANAPAEIRDKIIKHDQLINHLKKLQEANTGVLLSEQDMRAIADILVSAHQERPYTPPANYQFTVPLCPKCNVPMVRRTAKKGAKQGNEFFGCPNYPKCRQIINID
;
A
#
# COMPACT_ATOMS: atom_id res chain seq x y z
N MET A 1 26.04 4.12 39.64
CA MET A 1 26.75 4.69 38.47
C MET A 1 25.78 5.01 37.33
N ALA A 2 24.67 5.70 37.59
CA ALA A 2 23.62 5.96 36.56
C ALA A 2 23.34 7.47 36.35
N PHE A 3 24.25 8.37 36.81
CA PHE A 3 24.01 9.83 36.77
C PHE A 3 24.88 10.60 35.76
N LEU A 4 25.78 9.92 35.03
CA LEU A 4 26.73 10.54 34.08
C LEU A 4 26.36 10.37 32.60
N ASP A 5 25.35 9.55 32.25
CA ASP A 5 24.91 9.38 30.85
C ASP A 5 24.02 10.55 30.33
N PHE A 6 23.57 11.42 31.24
CA PHE A 6 22.73 12.59 30.89
C PHE A 6 23.51 13.74 30.25
N LEU A 7 24.85 13.67 30.25
CA LEU A 7 25.77 14.75 29.80
C LEU A 7 26.52 14.41 28.51
N ARG A 8 26.24 13.29 27.84
CA ARG A 8 26.81 13.09 26.50
C ARG A 8 26.15 14.06 25.55
N PRO A 9 26.88 14.96 24.86
CA PRO A 9 26.32 15.79 23.82
C PRO A 9 25.77 14.85 22.76
N LYS A 10 24.45 14.98 22.43
CA LYS A 10 23.84 14.26 21.29
C LYS A 10 24.75 14.54 20.07
N PRO A 11 25.14 13.50 19.30
CA PRO A 11 25.94 13.73 18.11
C PRO A 11 25.19 14.74 17.23
N ALA A 12 25.87 15.82 16.86
CA ALA A 12 25.30 16.84 16.00
C ALA A 12 25.04 16.22 14.64
N VAL A 13 23.78 15.90 14.36
CA VAL A 13 23.36 15.43 13.02
C VAL A 13 23.57 16.60 12.08
N LYS A 14 24.33 16.40 11.00
CA LYS A 14 24.50 17.41 9.96
C LYS A 14 23.10 17.81 9.43
N PRO A 15 22.88 19.11 9.14
CA PRO A 15 21.66 19.54 8.50
C PRO A 15 21.40 18.75 7.22
N LEU A 16 20.14 18.40 6.97
CA LEU A 16 19.74 17.74 5.73
C LEU A 16 19.97 18.68 4.53
N SER A 17 20.29 18.11 3.38
CA SER A 17 20.46 18.86 2.12
C SER A 17 19.11 19.26 1.49
N PHE A 18 17.99 18.81 2.06
CA PHE A 18 16.63 19.08 1.58
C PHE A 18 15.72 19.49 2.77
N SER A 19 14.69 20.29 2.47
CA SER A 19 13.71 20.80 3.44
C SER A 19 12.28 20.41 3.10
N GLU A 20 12.06 19.81 1.93
CA GLU A 20 10.76 19.43 1.40
C GLU A 20 10.65 17.89 1.25
N PRO A 21 9.44 17.33 1.21
CA PRO A 21 9.25 15.91 1.00
C PRO A 21 9.79 15.42 -0.36
N ILE A 22 10.52 14.32 -0.36
CA ILE A 22 11.06 13.70 -1.57
C ILE A 22 10.41 12.33 -1.77
N PHE A 23 9.68 12.14 -2.87
CA PHE A 23 9.21 10.83 -3.28
C PHE A 23 10.33 10.09 -4.01
N ILE A 24 10.89 9.07 -3.36
CA ILE A 24 11.90 8.17 -3.94
C ILE A 24 11.21 7.17 -4.89
N LYS A 25 10.00 6.74 -4.54
CA LYS A 25 9.15 5.88 -5.37
C LYS A 25 7.70 6.36 -5.28
N GLU A 26 7.10 6.73 -6.42
CA GLU A 26 5.74 7.33 -6.50
C GLU A 26 4.74 6.48 -7.32
N ASN A 27 5.12 5.33 -7.86
CA ASN A 27 4.27 4.53 -8.72
C ASN A 27 3.37 3.58 -7.92
N SER A 28 2.10 3.47 -8.31
CA SER A 28 1.16 2.49 -7.77
C SER A 28 0.84 1.41 -8.82
N SER A 29 1.06 0.16 -8.47
CA SER A 29 0.71 -1.02 -9.28
C SER A 29 -0.80 -1.15 -9.49
N THR A 30 -1.61 -0.61 -8.58
CA THR A 30 -3.07 -0.62 -8.63
C THR A 30 -3.61 0.11 -9.87
N LYS A 31 -2.93 1.17 -10.32
CA LYS A 31 -3.32 1.89 -11.55
C LYS A 31 -3.26 0.97 -12.77
N ASN A 32 -2.15 0.25 -12.94
CA ASN A 32 -1.96 -0.69 -14.04
C ASN A 32 -3.00 -1.83 -14.00
N GLN A 33 -3.35 -2.28 -12.79
CA GLN A 33 -4.39 -3.31 -12.60
C GLN A 33 -5.77 -2.80 -13.04
N ILE A 34 -6.14 -1.57 -12.69
CA ILE A 34 -7.40 -0.95 -13.11
C ILE A 34 -7.44 -0.83 -14.63
N GLU A 35 -6.39 -0.32 -15.26
CA GLU A 35 -6.30 -0.19 -16.71
C GLU A 35 -6.44 -1.54 -17.43
N LYS A 36 -5.89 -2.61 -16.84
CA LYS A 36 -6.05 -3.96 -17.35
C LYS A 36 -7.50 -4.44 -17.26
N LEU A 37 -8.14 -4.27 -16.10
CA LEU A 37 -9.55 -4.67 -15.90
C LEU A 37 -10.51 -3.86 -16.78
N GLU A 38 -10.23 -2.57 -17.01
CA GLU A 38 -11.05 -1.73 -17.91
C GLU A 38 -11.03 -2.28 -19.35
N LYS A 39 -9.87 -2.73 -19.85
CA LYS A 39 -9.77 -3.39 -21.17
C LYS A 39 -10.56 -4.69 -21.23
N TRP A 40 -10.75 -5.36 -20.10
CA TRP A 40 -11.51 -6.62 -20.07
C TRP A 40 -13.03 -6.43 -20.18
N LYS A 41 -13.56 -5.22 -19.94
CA LYS A 41 -15.01 -4.94 -20.07
C LYS A 41 -15.58 -5.34 -21.42
N GLU A 42 -14.80 -5.18 -22.50
CA GLU A 42 -15.22 -5.51 -23.86
C GLU A 42 -15.01 -6.99 -24.21
N LEU A 43 -14.26 -7.71 -23.39
CA LEU A 43 -13.84 -9.08 -23.67
C LEU A 43 -14.50 -10.12 -22.76
N ILE A 44 -15.10 -9.69 -21.66
CA ILE A 44 -15.70 -10.58 -20.65
C ILE A 44 -17.10 -11.03 -21.06
N ILE A 45 -17.52 -12.23 -20.60
CA ILE A 45 -18.89 -12.68 -20.79
C ILE A 45 -19.87 -11.75 -20.06
N PRO A 46 -21.09 -11.51 -20.62
CA PRO A 46 -22.04 -10.56 -20.04
C PRO A 46 -22.41 -10.85 -18.58
N GLU A 47 -22.50 -12.12 -18.21
CA GLU A 47 -22.88 -12.56 -16.87
C GLU A 47 -21.90 -12.14 -15.78
N GLN A 48 -20.67 -11.79 -16.15
CA GLN A 48 -19.63 -11.36 -15.21
C GLN A 48 -19.34 -9.83 -15.25
N ALA A 49 -20.01 -9.10 -16.13
CA ALA A 49 -19.78 -7.65 -16.32
C ALA A 49 -20.00 -6.83 -15.04
N ASP A 50 -21.06 -7.13 -14.29
CA ASP A 50 -21.36 -6.46 -13.01
C ASP A 50 -20.29 -6.73 -11.95
N ARG A 51 -19.77 -7.97 -11.91
CA ARG A 51 -18.69 -8.35 -10.99
C ARG A 51 -17.41 -7.60 -11.32
N LEU A 52 -17.03 -7.58 -12.60
CA LEU A 52 -15.85 -6.84 -13.06
C LEU A 52 -15.96 -5.34 -12.71
N THR A 53 -17.14 -4.75 -12.94
CA THR A 53 -17.41 -3.35 -12.60
C THR A 53 -17.25 -3.09 -11.09
N LYS A 54 -17.73 -3.99 -10.24
CA LYS A 54 -17.56 -3.89 -8.78
C LYS A 54 -16.09 -4.00 -8.37
N ASP A 55 -15.32 -4.90 -8.99
CA ASP A 55 -13.91 -5.08 -8.70
C ASP A 55 -13.07 -3.86 -9.12
N ILE A 56 -13.34 -3.30 -10.29
CA ILE A 56 -12.73 -2.03 -10.73
C ILE A 56 -13.06 -0.90 -9.76
N LYS A 57 -14.33 -0.77 -9.35
CA LYS A 57 -14.76 0.26 -8.40
C LYS A 57 -14.05 0.14 -7.05
N LYS A 58 -13.85 -1.10 -6.56
CA LYS A 58 -13.12 -1.38 -5.32
C LYS A 58 -11.66 -0.95 -5.42
N LEU A 59 -10.96 -1.34 -6.49
CA LEU A 59 -9.57 -0.94 -6.73
C LEU A 59 -9.42 0.58 -6.88
N THR A 60 -10.32 1.21 -7.64
CA THR A 60 -10.35 2.67 -7.82
C THR A 60 -10.56 3.40 -6.49
N SER A 61 -11.41 2.86 -5.61
CA SER A 61 -11.61 3.43 -4.27
C SER A 61 -10.32 3.34 -3.46
N GLY A 62 -9.61 2.20 -3.46
CA GLY A 62 -8.31 2.04 -2.80
C GLY A 62 -7.28 3.03 -3.32
N LEU A 63 -7.10 3.09 -4.65
CA LEU A 63 -6.16 4.04 -5.28
C LEU A 63 -6.47 5.51 -4.92
N ASN A 64 -7.74 5.88 -4.85
CA ASN A 64 -8.13 7.23 -4.42
C ASN A 64 -7.83 7.48 -2.94
N GLY A 65 -7.82 6.44 -2.09
CA GLY A 65 -7.35 6.54 -0.71
C GLY A 65 -5.85 6.81 -0.63
N GLU A 66 -5.05 6.04 -1.37
CA GLU A 66 -3.60 6.25 -1.48
C GLU A 66 -3.28 7.67 -2.00
N LYS A 67 -3.99 8.16 -3.02
CA LYS A 67 -3.82 9.54 -3.53
C LYS A 67 -4.09 10.61 -2.48
N THR A 68 -5.08 10.39 -1.60
CA THR A 68 -5.37 11.31 -0.50
C THR A 68 -4.20 11.36 0.48
N VAL A 69 -3.64 10.20 0.88
CA VAL A 69 -2.47 10.13 1.75
C VAL A 69 -1.23 10.74 1.08
N ALA A 70 -0.99 10.43 -0.20
CA ALA A 70 0.11 11.01 -0.97
C ALA A 70 0.03 12.54 -1.04
N TYR A 71 -1.18 13.09 -1.20
CA TYR A 71 -1.42 14.54 -1.18
C TYR A 71 -1.00 15.18 0.15
N GLU A 72 -1.41 14.59 1.29
CA GLU A 72 -1.03 15.10 2.62
C GLU A 72 0.49 15.03 2.82
N LEU A 73 1.12 13.91 2.44
CA LEU A 73 2.57 13.74 2.53
C LEU A 73 3.32 14.78 1.68
N LYS A 74 2.88 15.00 0.44
CA LYS A 74 3.49 15.94 -0.49
C LYS A 74 3.41 17.39 0.01
N ASN A 75 2.33 17.74 0.70
CA ASN A 75 2.09 19.08 1.24
C ASN A 75 2.46 19.20 2.73
N SER A 76 3.25 18.27 3.26
CA SER A 76 3.67 18.29 4.68
C SER A 76 4.70 19.37 4.98
N TYR A 77 5.49 19.80 3.99
CA TYR A 77 6.64 20.70 4.16
C TYR A 77 7.66 20.18 5.19
N LEU A 78 7.79 18.84 5.27
CA LEU A 78 8.73 18.18 6.17
C LEU A 78 9.88 17.57 5.37
N PRO A 79 11.12 17.58 5.89
CA PRO A 79 12.24 16.94 5.23
C PRO A 79 12.21 15.41 5.44
N ILE A 80 11.41 14.74 4.64
CA ILE A 80 11.14 13.30 4.68
C ILE A 80 11.35 12.65 3.32
N LEU A 81 11.78 11.38 3.31
CA LEU A 81 11.79 10.55 2.11
C LEU A 81 10.56 9.64 2.12
N ILE A 82 9.94 9.46 0.96
CA ILE A 82 8.67 8.75 0.84
C ILE A 82 8.81 7.67 -0.23
N LEU A 83 8.37 6.45 0.12
CA LEU A 83 8.23 5.34 -0.81
C LEU A 83 6.76 4.90 -0.82
N GLN A 84 6.15 4.84 -2.01
CA GLN A 84 4.76 4.41 -2.21
C GLN A 84 4.72 3.03 -2.88
N ASP A 85 3.74 2.20 -2.48
CA ASP A 85 3.43 0.89 -3.06
C ASP A 85 4.66 -0.03 -3.16
N LEU A 86 5.20 -0.37 -2.00
CA LEU A 86 6.27 -1.35 -1.90
C LEU A 86 5.68 -2.76 -1.81
N TYR A 87 6.08 -3.64 -2.73
CA TYR A 87 5.82 -5.07 -2.62
C TYR A 87 7.13 -5.77 -2.27
N LEU A 88 7.22 -6.22 -1.03
CA LEU A 88 8.41 -6.84 -0.48
C LEU A 88 8.16 -8.33 -0.25
N LYS A 89 9.20 -9.13 -0.50
CA LYS A 89 9.21 -10.55 -0.21
C LYS A 89 10.46 -10.90 0.58
N ASN A 90 10.27 -11.57 1.72
CA ASN A 90 11.35 -12.17 2.49
C ASN A 90 10.97 -13.61 2.83
N GLN A 91 11.77 -14.56 2.32
CA GLN A 91 11.50 -16.00 2.42
C GLN A 91 10.05 -16.30 1.99
N ASP A 92 9.21 -16.78 2.93
CA ASP A 92 7.82 -17.16 2.68
C ASP A 92 6.81 -16.03 2.97
N THR A 93 7.29 -14.86 3.41
CA THR A 93 6.43 -13.73 3.78
C THR A 93 6.45 -12.68 2.69
N THR A 94 5.25 -12.24 2.28
CA THR A 94 5.07 -11.11 1.35
C THR A 94 4.26 -10.01 2.01
N ALA A 95 4.61 -8.77 1.73
CA ALA A 95 3.85 -7.60 2.16
C ALA A 95 3.71 -6.58 1.03
N GLN A 96 2.51 -6.03 0.88
CA GLN A 96 2.30 -4.80 0.13
C GLN A 96 2.10 -3.67 1.13
N ILE A 97 2.98 -2.70 1.08
CA ILE A 97 3.02 -1.57 1.99
C ILE A 97 2.64 -0.32 1.21
N ASP A 98 1.59 0.36 1.63
CA ASP A 98 1.07 1.52 0.90
C ASP A 98 2.08 2.67 0.91
N PHE A 99 2.64 3.02 2.10
CA PHE A 99 3.70 4.02 2.20
C PHE A 99 4.71 3.67 3.29
N VAL A 100 5.97 4.03 3.03
CA VAL A 100 7.03 4.15 4.04
C VAL A 100 7.54 5.58 4.02
N VAL A 101 7.53 6.24 5.17
CA VAL A 101 8.06 7.59 5.37
C VAL A 101 9.31 7.49 6.23
N ILE A 102 10.43 8.01 5.75
CA ILE A 102 11.72 7.99 6.44
C ILE A 102 12.07 9.43 6.84
N ALA A 103 12.25 9.66 8.13
CA ALA A 103 12.69 10.91 8.73
C ALA A 103 13.96 10.67 9.54
N THR A 104 14.55 11.73 10.08
CA THR A 104 15.75 11.61 10.92
C THR A 104 15.52 10.83 12.21
N SER A 105 14.31 10.85 12.78
CA SER A 105 13.98 10.27 14.08
C SER A 105 12.97 9.12 14.05
N PHE A 106 12.43 8.77 12.87
CA PHE A 106 11.49 7.67 12.72
C PHE A 106 11.44 7.14 11.28
N ILE A 107 10.95 5.90 11.15
CA ILE A 107 10.51 5.28 9.90
C ILE A 107 9.06 4.87 10.12
N LEU A 108 8.12 5.54 9.44
CA LEU A 108 6.70 5.30 9.62
C LEU A 108 6.13 4.45 8.48
N VAL A 109 5.55 3.32 8.82
CA VAL A 109 4.79 2.47 7.92
C VAL A 109 3.32 2.90 7.97
N ILE A 110 2.78 3.31 6.82
CA ILE A 110 1.40 3.78 6.70
C ILE A 110 0.58 2.75 5.91
N GLU A 111 -0.51 2.29 6.52
CA GLU A 111 -1.58 1.54 5.85
C GLU A 111 -2.74 2.50 5.57
N SER A 112 -3.12 2.67 4.30
CA SER A 112 -4.21 3.54 3.88
C SER A 112 -5.52 2.76 3.75
N LYS A 113 -6.58 3.22 4.40
CA LYS A 113 -7.91 2.61 4.30
C LYS A 113 -8.94 3.65 3.86
N LYS A 114 -9.51 3.47 2.66
CA LYS A 114 -10.66 4.25 2.21
C LYS A 114 -11.95 3.46 2.39
N LEU A 115 -12.50 3.53 3.59
CA LEU A 115 -13.77 2.88 3.93
C LEU A 115 -14.93 3.85 3.68
N ILE A 116 -16.04 3.33 3.18
CA ILE A 116 -17.26 4.13 2.95
C ILE A 116 -18.11 4.14 4.23
N ASP A 117 -18.09 3.03 4.96
CA ASP A 117 -18.88 2.81 6.16
C ASP A 117 -18.12 3.29 7.40
N ASP A 118 -18.85 3.50 8.50
CA ASP A 118 -18.25 3.78 9.78
C ASP A 118 -17.54 2.54 10.35
N ILE A 119 -16.64 2.78 11.30
CA ILE A 119 -15.87 1.74 11.96
C ILE A 119 -16.16 1.81 13.47
N GLU A 120 -16.41 0.66 14.07
CA GLU A 120 -16.37 0.46 15.49
C GLU A 120 -15.14 -0.36 15.86
N VAL A 121 -14.38 0.07 16.84
CA VAL A 121 -13.31 -0.71 17.46
C VAL A 121 -13.77 -1.11 18.86
N THR A 122 -13.87 -2.43 19.10
CA THR A 122 -14.37 -2.95 20.37
C THR A 122 -13.31 -2.80 21.48
N ASN A 123 -13.72 -3.05 22.72
CA ASN A 123 -12.81 -3.09 23.88
C ASN A 123 -11.79 -4.25 23.84
N LYS A 124 -11.99 -5.22 22.93
CA LYS A 124 -11.03 -6.30 22.65
C LYS A 124 -10.12 -5.98 21.46
N GLY A 125 -10.31 -4.83 20.80
CA GLY A 125 -9.56 -4.45 19.62
C GLY A 125 -10.07 -5.05 18.29
N ASP A 126 -11.28 -5.63 18.27
CA ASP A 126 -11.88 -6.10 17.03
C ASP A 126 -12.42 -4.93 16.22
N PHE A 127 -12.32 -5.02 14.91
CA PHE A 127 -12.81 -4.02 13.97
C PHE A 127 -14.09 -4.48 13.30
N ASN A 128 -15.13 -3.63 13.36
CA ASN A 128 -16.41 -3.85 12.71
C ASN A 128 -16.72 -2.68 11.76
N ARG A 129 -17.15 -3.01 10.55
CA ARG A 129 -17.77 -2.05 9.64
C ARG A 129 -19.23 -1.88 10.03
N CYS A 130 -19.68 -0.63 10.17
CA CYS A 130 -21.03 -0.29 10.59
C CYS A 130 -21.80 0.31 9.40
N PHE A 131 -22.73 -0.48 8.85
CA PHE A 131 -23.56 -0.06 7.72
C PHE A 131 -24.77 0.72 8.25
N LYS A 132 -24.97 1.93 7.70
CA LYS A 132 -26.05 2.83 8.12
C LYS A 132 -27.11 3.02 7.06
N THR A 133 -28.33 3.23 7.48
CA THR A 133 -29.42 3.75 6.64
C THR A 133 -29.17 5.22 6.30
N ALA A 134 -29.96 5.77 5.36
CA ALA A 134 -29.93 7.20 5.05
C ALA A 134 -30.23 8.08 6.27
N THR A 135 -30.94 7.55 7.28
CA THR A 135 -31.27 8.25 8.55
C THR A 135 -30.18 8.07 9.62
N GLY A 136 -29.07 7.38 9.31
CA GLY A 136 -27.95 7.19 10.24
C GLY A 136 -28.08 5.99 11.19
N LEU A 137 -29.17 5.21 11.11
CA LEU A 137 -29.32 4.01 11.94
C LEU A 137 -28.42 2.89 11.46
N VAL A 138 -27.64 2.28 12.36
CA VAL A 138 -26.84 1.08 12.04
C VAL A 138 -27.77 -0.13 11.91
N TYR A 139 -27.85 -0.70 10.72
CA TYR A 139 -28.67 -1.89 10.45
C TYR A 139 -27.86 -3.19 10.33
N LYS A 140 -26.52 -3.09 10.13
CA LYS A 140 -25.64 -4.24 9.97
C LYS A 140 -24.24 -3.89 10.49
N LYS A 141 -23.59 -4.86 11.14
CA LYS A 141 -22.17 -4.83 11.47
C LYS A 141 -21.49 -6.05 10.84
N GLU A 142 -20.32 -5.84 10.26
CA GLU A 142 -19.47 -6.91 9.71
C GLU A 142 -18.07 -6.79 10.29
N GLY A 143 -17.54 -7.87 10.85
CA GLY A 143 -16.14 -7.94 11.25
C GLY A 143 -15.20 -7.74 10.06
N MET A 144 -14.10 -7.05 10.27
CA MET A 144 -13.04 -6.92 9.28
C MET A 144 -11.69 -7.28 9.91
N TYR A 145 -10.75 -7.68 9.05
CA TYR A 145 -9.40 -7.92 9.52
C TYR A 145 -8.81 -6.64 10.13
N ASN A 146 -8.17 -6.78 11.31
CA ASN A 146 -7.61 -5.65 12.04
C ASN A 146 -6.45 -5.01 11.24
N PRO A 147 -6.61 -3.74 10.77
CA PRO A 147 -5.61 -3.09 9.94
C PRO A 147 -4.35 -2.70 10.73
N VAL A 148 -4.45 -2.52 12.06
CA VAL A 148 -3.30 -2.27 12.93
C VAL A 148 -2.42 -3.53 13.00
N THR A 149 -3.04 -4.71 13.17
CA THR A 149 -2.31 -5.99 13.13
C THR A 149 -1.70 -6.25 11.75
N GLN A 150 -2.41 -5.89 10.66
CA GLN A 150 -1.86 -5.97 9.31
C GLN A 150 -0.60 -5.12 9.20
N ASN A 151 -0.69 -3.86 9.61
CA ASN A 151 0.42 -2.91 9.51
C ASN A 151 1.60 -3.30 10.42
N GLN A 152 1.34 -3.91 11.59
CA GLN A 152 2.40 -4.42 12.45
C GLN A 152 3.22 -5.52 11.75
N ARG A 153 2.59 -6.42 11.00
CA ARG A 153 3.29 -7.43 10.20
C ARG A 153 4.20 -6.81 9.12
N HIS A 154 3.80 -5.67 8.58
CA HIS A 154 4.63 -4.90 7.65
C HIS A 154 5.87 -4.34 8.36
N VAL A 155 5.70 -3.77 9.56
CA VAL A 155 6.81 -3.31 10.40
C VAL A 155 7.78 -4.45 10.72
N ASP A 156 7.26 -5.61 11.14
CA ASP A 156 8.09 -6.78 11.49
C ASP A 156 8.90 -7.29 10.29
N LEU A 157 8.33 -7.21 9.08
CA LEU A 157 9.05 -7.56 7.85
C LEU A 157 10.15 -6.53 7.54
N LEU A 158 9.85 -5.22 7.63
CA LEU A 158 10.84 -4.17 7.45
C LEU A 158 11.97 -4.28 8.47
N LYS A 159 11.64 -4.52 9.75
CA LYS A 159 12.62 -4.69 10.81
C LYS A 159 13.63 -5.81 10.47
N ARG A 160 13.13 -6.97 10.05
CA ARG A 160 14.00 -8.09 9.66
C ARG A 160 14.89 -7.70 8.49
N LEU A 161 14.30 -7.17 7.41
CA LEU A 161 15.04 -6.79 6.22
C LEU A 161 16.13 -5.74 6.52
N LEU A 162 15.79 -4.69 7.24
CA LEU A 162 16.72 -3.61 7.55
C LEU A 162 17.80 -4.04 8.55
N SER A 163 17.48 -4.86 9.54
CA SER A 163 18.47 -5.38 10.50
C SER A 163 19.52 -6.26 9.82
N GLU A 164 19.13 -7.02 8.79
CA GLU A 164 20.03 -7.84 8.00
C GLU A 164 20.96 -7.01 7.11
N GLN A 165 20.43 -5.92 6.53
CA GLN A 165 21.15 -5.08 5.55
C GLN A 165 21.96 -3.95 6.19
N MET A 166 21.61 -3.55 7.42
CA MET A 166 22.28 -2.47 8.17
C MET A 166 22.73 -2.95 9.57
N PRO A 167 23.66 -3.88 9.66
CA PRO A 167 24.09 -4.47 10.94
C PRO A 167 24.81 -3.45 11.86
N ALA A 168 25.21 -2.29 11.35
CA ALA A 168 25.79 -1.23 12.16
C ALA A 168 24.79 -0.56 13.12
N LEU A 169 23.47 -0.65 12.83
CA LEU A 169 22.43 -0.19 13.74
C LEU A 169 22.00 -1.33 14.67
N PRO A 170 22.06 -1.14 16.00
CA PRO A 170 21.60 -2.15 16.96
C PRO A 170 20.13 -2.52 16.75
N VAL A 171 19.78 -3.80 16.96
CA VAL A 171 18.40 -4.32 16.71
C VAL A 171 17.34 -3.58 17.54
N GLN A 172 17.66 -3.18 18.77
CA GLN A 172 16.77 -2.40 19.63
C GLN A 172 16.45 -1.00 19.07
N ASP A 173 17.32 -0.41 18.27
CA ASP A 173 17.08 0.90 17.67
C ASP A 173 15.99 0.84 16.59
N TRP A 174 15.84 -0.30 15.92
CA TRP A 174 14.76 -0.51 14.97
C TRP A 174 13.38 -0.50 15.62
N ASP A 175 13.23 -1.01 16.87
CA ASP A 175 11.96 -0.94 17.62
C ASP A 175 11.59 0.50 17.97
N THR A 176 12.59 1.35 18.13
CA THR A 176 12.41 2.78 18.40
C THR A 176 12.10 3.56 17.12
N LEU A 177 12.82 3.28 16.04
CA LEU A 177 12.68 3.97 14.76
C LEU A 177 11.42 3.58 14.00
N LEU A 178 11.08 2.27 13.99
CA LEU A 178 9.96 1.75 13.20
C LEU A 178 8.63 1.98 13.90
N GLN A 179 7.81 2.83 13.31
CA GLN A 179 6.48 3.17 13.76
C GLN A 179 5.44 2.75 12.74
N SER A 180 4.18 2.66 13.16
CA SER A 180 3.07 2.30 12.26
C SER A 180 1.83 3.11 12.53
N VAL A 181 1.09 3.46 11.47
CA VAL A 181 -0.19 4.13 11.57
C VAL A 181 -1.14 3.66 10.46
N VAL A 182 -2.42 3.53 10.81
CA VAL A 182 -3.51 3.31 9.85
C VAL A 182 -4.16 4.66 9.57
N VAL A 183 -4.18 5.06 8.30
CA VAL A 183 -4.76 6.33 7.89
C VAL A 183 -6.10 6.10 7.20
N LEU A 184 -7.17 6.63 7.77
CA LEU A 184 -8.48 6.63 7.15
C LEU A 184 -8.60 7.79 6.15
N ALA A 185 -8.60 7.42 4.87
CA ALA A 185 -8.55 8.37 3.76
C ALA A 185 -9.93 8.95 3.37
N ASN A 186 -11.02 8.46 3.96
CA ASN A 186 -12.34 9.02 3.75
C ASN A 186 -12.73 9.95 4.92
N PRO A 187 -12.88 11.26 4.70
CA PRO A 187 -13.21 12.20 5.78
C PRO A 187 -14.59 11.93 6.41
N LYS A 188 -15.49 11.25 5.69
CA LYS A 188 -16.85 10.96 6.15
C LYS A 188 -16.94 9.74 7.08
N THR A 189 -15.91 8.88 7.11
CA THR A 189 -15.89 7.71 8.00
C THR A 189 -15.82 8.16 9.45
N VAL A 190 -16.77 7.75 10.25
CA VAL A 190 -16.77 7.97 11.72
C VAL A 190 -16.11 6.77 12.38
N ILE A 191 -15.19 7.04 13.33
CA ILE A 191 -14.55 6.02 14.15
C ILE A 191 -15.22 6.04 15.53
N GLN A 192 -15.73 4.88 15.94
CA GLN A 192 -16.26 4.63 17.28
C GLN A 192 -15.23 3.80 18.04
N ASP A 193 -14.29 4.45 18.68
CA ASP A 193 -13.12 3.84 19.35
C ASP A 193 -12.99 4.21 20.83
N ALA A 194 -14.01 4.84 21.42
CA ALA A 194 -13.97 5.28 22.80
C ALA A 194 -13.63 4.15 23.81
N ASN A 195 -14.03 2.92 23.48
CA ASN A 195 -13.77 1.73 24.29
C ASN A 195 -12.57 0.90 23.80
N ALA A 196 -11.91 1.33 22.73
CA ALA A 196 -10.78 0.60 22.15
C ALA A 196 -9.55 0.66 23.08
N PRO A 197 -8.73 -0.40 23.10
CA PRO A 197 -7.41 -0.36 23.73
C PRO A 197 -6.58 0.81 23.21
N ALA A 198 -5.87 1.52 24.08
CA ALA A 198 -5.11 2.72 23.71
C ALA A 198 -4.06 2.44 22.63
N GLU A 199 -3.38 1.27 22.71
CA GLU A 199 -2.38 0.81 21.75
C GLU A 199 -2.93 0.59 20.32
N ILE A 200 -4.24 0.41 20.20
CA ILE A 200 -4.93 0.31 18.90
C ILE A 200 -5.44 1.68 18.48
N ARG A 201 -6.12 2.39 19.39
CA ARG A 201 -6.70 3.70 19.10
C ARG A 201 -5.66 4.70 18.64
N ASP A 202 -4.51 4.75 19.30
CA ASP A 202 -3.44 5.70 19.01
C ASP A 202 -2.72 5.43 17.68
N LYS A 203 -2.97 4.25 17.08
CA LYS A 203 -2.48 3.87 15.74
C LYS A 203 -3.47 4.11 14.61
N ILE A 204 -4.61 4.76 14.86
CA ILE A 204 -5.62 5.04 13.83
C ILE A 204 -5.86 6.54 13.78
N ILE A 205 -5.67 7.13 12.61
CA ILE A 205 -5.90 8.57 12.40
C ILE A 205 -6.67 8.82 11.11
N LYS A 206 -7.26 10.00 10.98
CA LYS A 206 -7.76 10.50 9.70
C LYS A 206 -6.64 11.15 8.89
N HIS A 207 -6.80 11.21 7.57
CA HIS A 207 -5.76 11.73 6.68
C HIS A 207 -5.37 13.19 7.02
N ASP A 208 -6.32 14.03 7.43
CA ASP A 208 -6.09 15.42 7.82
C ASP A 208 -5.26 15.57 9.13
N GLN A 209 -5.12 14.50 9.89
CA GLN A 209 -4.29 14.44 11.10
C GLN A 209 -2.86 13.96 10.83
N LEU A 210 -2.57 13.50 9.60
CA LEU A 210 -1.30 12.84 9.28
C LEU A 210 -0.09 13.78 9.48
N ILE A 211 -0.17 15.02 9.03
CA ILE A 211 0.94 15.99 9.18
C ILE A 211 1.23 16.26 10.67
N ASN A 212 0.20 16.43 11.48
CA ASN A 212 0.36 16.61 12.92
C ASN A 212 0.94 15.36 13.59
N HIS A 213 0.56 14.17 13.13
CA HIS A 213 1.12 12.92 13.62
C HIS A 213 2.63 12.81 13.32
N LEU A 214 3.05 13.14 12.09
CA LEU A 214 4.46 13.17 11.71
C LEU A 214 5.27 14.15 12.57
N LYS A 215 4.76 15.35 12.82
CA LYS A 215 5.40 16.35 13.69
C LYS A 215 5.57 15.84 15.12
N LYS A 216 4.54 15.20 15.70
CA LYS A 216 4.61 14.59 17.03
C LYS A 216 5.66 13.49 17.11
N LEU A 217 5.76 12.63 16.08
CA LEU A 217 6.81 11.60 16.01
C LEU A 217 8.22 12.23 15.97
N GLN A 218 8.37 13.34 15.24
CA GLN A 218 9.62 14.06 15.14
C GLN A 218 10.03 14.72 16.46
N GLU A 219 9.07 15.25 17.22
CA GLU A 219 9.28 15.87 18.53
C GLU A 219 9.54 14.86 19.64
N ALA A 220 8.90 13.69 19.57
CA ALA A 220 9.02 12.61 20.57
C ALA A 220 10.44 12.03 20.68
N ASN A 221 11.31 12.36 19.76
CA ASN A 221 12.71 11.97 19.60
C ASN A 221 13.26 11.04 20.70
N THR A 222 13.36 9.78 20.37
CA THR A 222 13.71 8.69 21.28
C THR A 222 15.22 8.47 21.45
N GLY A 223 16.05 9.37 20.92
CA GLY A 223 17.52 9.34 21.06
C GLY A 223 18.25 8.72 19.87
N VAL A 224 17.57 7.97 18.99
CA VAL A 224 18.18 7.46 17.76
C VAL A 224 17.93 8.46 16.63
N LEU A 225 19.00 8.92 15.99
CA LEU A 225 18.92 9.85 14.87
C LEU A 225 19.64 9.27 13.64
N LEU A 226 18.92 9.22 12.54
CA LEU A 226 19.45 8.85 11.22
C LEU A 226 20.08 10.08 10.56
N SER A 227 21.27 9.91 10.00
CA SER A 227 21.84 10.88 9.08
C SER A 227 21.08 10.85 7.73
N GLU A 228 21.26 11.87 6.89
CA GLU A 228 20.74 11.83 5.52
C GLU A 228 21.26 10.62 4.74
N GLN A 229 22.51 10.24 4.96
CA GLN A 229 23.10 9.06 4.33
C GLN A 229 22.38 7.78 4.76
N ASP A 230 22.04 7.63 6.05
CA ASP A 230 21.28 6.48 6.55
C ASP A 230 19.87 6.45 5.97
N MET A 231 19.20 7.61 5.94
CA MET A 231 17.85 7.72 5.34
C MET A 231 17.84 7.27 3.88
N ARG A 232 18.83 7.71 3.08
CA ARG A 232 18.96 7.33 1.67
C ARG A 232 19.33 5.85 1.52
N ALA A 233 20.25 5.34 2.34
CA ALA A 233 20.61 3.92 2.34
C ALA A 233 19.40 3.04 2.66
N ILE A 234 18.57 3.40 3.63
CA ILE A 234 17.31 2.70 3.93
C ILE A 234 16.38 2.73 2.72
N ALA A 235 16.20 3.90 2.10
CA ALA A 235 15.37 4.03 0.91
C ALA A 235 15.87 3.15 -0.24
N ASP A 236 17.17 3.13 -0.50
CA ASP A 236 17.79 2.33 -1.56
C ASP A 236 17.64 0.82 -1.30
N ILE A 237 17.80 0.37 -0.05
CA ILE A 237 17.56 -1.02 0.37
C ILE A 237 16.09 -1.41 0.06
N LEU A 238 15.13 -0.58 0.44
CA LEU A 238 13.71 -0.86 0.24
C LEU A 238 13.32 -0.85 -1.24
N VAL A 239 13.88 0.07 -2.04
CA VAL A 239 13.67 0.10 -3.50
C VAL A 239 14.29 -1.13 -4.16
N SER A 240 15.50 -1.52 -3.76
CA SER A 240 16.18 -2.71 -4.30
C SER A 240 15.48 -4.01 -3.94
N ALA A 241 14.85 -4.08 -2.76
CA ALA A 241 14.07 -5.23 -2.33
C ALA A 241 12.65 -5.28 -2.92
N HIS A 242 12.18 -4.17 -3.51
CA HIS A 242 10.87 -4.10 -4.15
C HIS A 242 10.81 -5.02 -5.37
N GLN A 243 9.70 -5.75 -5.50
CA GLN A 243 9.40 -6.60 -6.65
C GLN A 243 8.11 -6.12 -7.31
N GLU A 244 8.01 -6.32 -8.62
CA GLU A 244 6.74 -6.14 -9.33
C GLU A 244 5.70 -7.11 -8.76
N ARG A 245 4.58 -6.57 -8.28
CA ARG A 245 3.52 -7.41 -7.75
C ARG A 245 2.86 -8.20 -8.87
N PRO A 246 2.84 -9.55 -8.79
CA PRO A 246 2.08 -10.33 -9.75
C PRO A 246 0.61 -9.94 -9.71
N TYR A 247 0.05 -9.57 -10.86
CA TYR A 247 -1.37 -9.31 -10.93
C TYR A 247 -2.15 -10.61 -10.87
N THR A 248 -2.89 -10.81 -9.79
CA THR A 248 -3.87 -11.90 -9.68
C THR A 248 -5.26 -11.27 -9.72
N PRO A 249 -6.06 -11.53 -10.76
CA PRO A 249 -7.42 -11.00 -10.81
C PRO A 249 -8.21 -11.51 -9.60
N PRO A 250 -9.11 -10.69 -9.04
CA PRO A 250 -9.90 -11.05 -7.85
C PRO A 250 -10.89 -12.19 -8.11
N ALA A 251 -11.08 -12.57 -9.38
CA ALA A 251 -11.92 -13.70 -9.79
C ALA A 251 -11.40 -14.37 -11.05
N ASN A 252 -11.79 -15.61 -11.25
CA ASN A 252 -11.61 -16.29 -12.53
C ASN A 252 -12.64 -15.75 -13.53
N TYR A 253 -12.21 -14.78 -14.35
CA TYR A 253 -13.02 -14.20 -15.39
C TYR A 253 -13.03 -15.09 -16.64
N GLN A 254 -14.21 -15.23 -17.26
CA GLN A 254 -14.37 -15.90 -18.53
C GLN A 254 -14.54 -14.84 -19.62
N PHE A 255 -13.87 -15.07 -20.75
CA PHE A 255 -13.88 -14.13 -21.84
C PHE A 255 -14.72 -14.67 -22.99
N THR A 256 -15.50 -13.80 -23.63
CA THR A 256 -16.14 -14.09 -24.90
C THR A 256 -15.06 -14.42 -25.93
N VAL A 257 -15.37 -15.32 -26.86
CA VAL A 257 -14.45 -15.60 -27.96
C VAL A 257 -14.70 -14.56 -29.06
N PRO A 258 -13.80 -13.58 -29.24
CA PRO A 258 -13.99 -12.56 -30.27
C PRO A 258 -13.90 -13.18 -31.66
N LEU A 259 -14.57 -12.58 -32.62
CA LEU A 259 -14.39 -12.93 -34.02
C LEU A 259 -13.13 -12.27 -34.55
N CYS A 260 -12.39 -12.98 -35.39
CA CYS A 260 -11.22 -12.42 -36.07
C CYS A 260 -11.66 -11.25 -36.98
N PRO A 261 -11.08 -10.03 -36.82
CA PRO A 261 -11.52 -8.87 -37.60
C PRO A 261 -11.26 -9.01 -39.11
N LYS A 262 -10.35 -9.94 -39.50
CA LYS A 262 -10.02 -10.20 -40.90
C LYS A 262 -10.82 -11.38 -41.47
N CYS A 263 -11.01 -12.44 -40.69
CA CYS A 263 -11.57 -13.70 -41.18
C CYS A 263 -13.02 -13.94 -40.74
N ASN A 264 -13.53 -13.14 -39.80
CA ASN A 264 -14.85 -13.28 -39.18
C ASN A 264 -15.14 -14.68 -38.61
N VAL A 265 -14.10 -15.37 -38.13
CA VAL A 265 -14.19 -16.69 -37.48
C VAL A 265 -13.86 -16.53 -36.00
N PRO A 266 -14.41 -17.36 -35.10
CA PRO A 266 -14.08 -17.35 -33.68
C PRO A 266 -12.58 -17.51 -33.46
N MET A 267 -11.97 -16.65 -32.64
CA MET A 267 -10.54 -16.73 -32.32
C MET A 267 -10.29 -17.74 -31.18
N VAL A 268 -9.07 -18.26 -31.12
CA VAL A 268 -8.68 -19.25 -30.10
C VAL A 268 -7.77 -18.58 -29.07
N ARG A 269 -8.09 -18.77 -27.79
CA ARG A 269 -7.24 -18.32 -26.67
C ARG A 269 -5.92 -19.10 -26.69
N ARG A 270 -4.81 -18.39 -26.58
CA ARG A 270 -3.46 -18.96 -26.63
C ARG A 270 -2.59 -18.24 -25.60
N THR A 271 -1.50 -18.92 -25.20
CA THR A 271 -0.45 -18.35 -24.34
C THR A 271 0.82 -18.14 -25.15
N ALA A 272 1.45 -16.98 -25.05
CA ALA A 272 2.72 -16.70 -25.69
C ALA A 272 3.85 -17.56 -25.09
N LYS A 273 4.50 -18.37 -25.93
CA LYS A 273 5.53 -19.33 -25.48
C LYS A 273 6.94 -18.75 -25.48
N LYS A 274 7.19 -17.60 -26.16
CA LYS A 274 8.52 -17.02 -26.36
C LYS A 274 8.43 -15.49 -26.46
N GLY A 275 9.58 -14.81 -26.25
CA GLY A 275 9.74 -13.37 -26.41
C GLY A 275 9.33 -12.55 -25.17
N ALA A 276 9.35 -11.22 -25.31
CA ALA A 276 9.07 -10.28 -24.21
C ALA A 276 7.66 -10.40 -23.59
N LYS A 277 6.74 -11.09 -24.26
CA LYS A 277 5.36 -11.35 -23.80
C LYS A 277 5.14 -12.82 -23.41
N GLN A 278 6.19 -13.58 -23.10
CA GLN A 278 6.06 -14.97 -22.68
C GLN A 278 5.16 -15.07 -21.43
N GLY A 279 4.22 -16.00 -21.46
CA GLY A 279 3.23 -16.18 -20.38
C GLY A 279 1.94 -15.37 -20.56
N ASN A 280 1.92 -14.35 -21.44
CA ASN A 280 0.72 -13.55 -21.66
C ASN A 280 -0.29 -14.32 -22.52
N GLU A 281 -1.57 -14.12 -22.21
CA GLU A 281 -2.67 -14.71 -22.98
C GLU A 281 -3.17 -13.77 -24.07
N PHE A 282 -3.56 -14.35 -25.19
CA PHE A 282 -4.11 -13.62 -26.33
C PHE A 282 -5.09 -14.50 -27.12
N PHE A 283 -5.98 -13.88 -27.86
CA PHE A 283 -6.76 -14.53 -28.88
C PHE A 283 -6.01 -14.52 -30.21
N GLY A 284 -5.78 -15.68 -30.79
CA GLY A 284 -5.17 -15.85 -32.10
C GLY A 284 -6.15 -16.37 -33.12
N CYS A 285 -6.08 -15.89 -34.37
CA CYS A 285 -6.90 -16.42 -35.43
C CYS A 285 -6.57 -17.91 -35.68
N PRO A 286 -7.56 -18.82 -35.79
CA PRO A 286 -7.32 -20.24 -36.07
C PRO A 286 -6.72 -20.45 -37.46
N ASN A 287 -6.90 -19.52 -38.37
CA ASN A 287 -6.35 -19.58 -39.75
C ASN A 287 -4.84 -19.23 -39.81
N TYR A 288 -4.13 -19.20 -38.68
CA TYR A 288 -2.68 -19.08 -38.68
C TYR A 288 -2.03 -20.27 -39.41
N PRO A 289 -0.98 -20.07 -40.26
CA PRO A 289 -0.23 -18.84 -40.47
C PRO A 289 -0.80 -17.91 -41.56
N LYS A 290 -1.87 -18.27 -42.26
CA LYS A 290 -2.48 -17.45 -43.32
C LYS A 290 -3.05 -16.12 -42.77
N CYS A 291 -3.63 -16.15 -41.62
CA CYS A 291 -4.08 -14.97 -40.85
C CYS A 291 -3.29 -14.85 -39.54
N ARG A 292 -2.66 -13.71 -39.36
CA ARG A 292 -1.83 -13.43 -38.17
C ARG A 292 -2.50 -12.45 -37.19
N GLN A 293 -3.81 -12.29 -37.28
CA GLN A 293 -4.54 -11.39 -36.36
C GLN A 293 -4.51 -11.97 -34.95
N ILE A 294 -4.18 -11.09 -34.01
CA ILE A 294 -4.20 -11.35 -32.57
C ILE A 294 -4.95 -10.24 -31.85
N ILE A 295 -5.60 -10.56 -30.75
CA ILE A 295 -6.19 -9.62 -29.77
C ILE A 295 -5.58 -9.97 -28.44
N ASN A 296 -4.84 -9.03 -27.84
CA ASN A 296 -4.22 -9.23 -26.54
C ASN A 296 -5.31 -9.14 -25.45
N ILE A 297 -5.23 -10.04 -24.48
CA ILE A 297 -6.08 -10.05 -23.28
C ILE A 297 -5.34 -9.33 -22.14
N ASP A 298 -4.01 -9.34 -22.16
CA ASP A 298 -3.11 -8.78 -21.13
C ASP A 298 -2.70 -7.34 -21.43
#